data_60670d801fcf5f7d4cdb41701b6b5b9b
#
_entry.id   60670d801fcf5f7d4cdb41701b6b5b9b
#
_cell.length_a   1.000
_cell.length_b   1.000
_cell.length_c   1.000
_cell.angle_alpha   90.00
_cell.angle_beta   90.00
_cell.angle_gamma   90.00
#
_symmetry.space_group_name_H-M   'P 1'
#
loop_
_entity.id
_entity.type
_entity.pdbx_description
1 polymer ?
#
loop_
_entity_poly.entity_id
_entity_poly.type
_entity_poly.pdbx_seq_one_letter_code
_entity_poly.pdbx_strand_id
1 'polypeptide(L)'
;EALGEAAARYLEYTIKDGNTVGVSMGSTLYEVISHVMHPEAKRVTFVPIVGGVGRVRMELHANSLAESLSRIYDGKFVPLHAPARVSSRNIREELLKEETLLPAIRLTQKLDIAVVGIGYPNEKSAIMATGYFKENEIDSLINRKVAGELCMQFYDIKGDTSPYEDDNNVIGMDISKLRAVPRSIGIAGGIEKLRAIRGAINGHYINTLITDIQCAEALISE
;
A
#
# COMPACT_ATOMS: atom_id res chain seq x y z
N GLU A 1 15.38 7.06 6.71
CA GLU A 1 16.64 6.55 6.12
C GLU A 1 16.91 5.12 6.60
N ALA A 2 17.25 4.82 7.87
CA ALA A 2 17.57 3.47 8.37
C ALA A 2 16.47 2.42 8.11
N LEU A 3 15.19 2.78 8.28
CA LEU A 3 14.06 1.91 7.97
C LEU A 3 13.98 1.59 6.47
N GLY A 4 14.22 2.59 5.61
CA GLY A 4 14.24 2.43 4.15
C GLY A 4 15.32 1.46 3.70
N GLU A 5 16.52 1.62 4.23
CA GLU A 5 17.68 0.75 3.94
C GLU A 5 17.45 -0.70 4.41
N ALA A 6 16.94 -0.88 5.63
CA ALA A 6 16.64 -2.21 6.15
C ALA A 6 15.56 -2.92 5.32
N ALA A 7 14.51 -2.18 4.94
CA ALA A 7 13.43 -2.71 4.10
C ALA A 7 13.91 -3.04 2.69
N ALA A 8 14.77 -2.21 2.09
CA ALA A 8 15.35 -2.48 0.77
C ALA A 8 16.14 -3.80 0.76
N ARG A 9 17.02 -4.00 1.74
CA ARG A 9 17.76 -5.28 1.91
C ARG A 9 16.83 -6.47 2.07
N TYR A 10 15.74 -6.31 2.84
CA TYR A 10 14.75 -7.37 3.00
C TYR A 10 14.04 -7.70 1.69
N LEU A 11 13.69 -6.69 0.88
CA LEU A 11 13.08 -6.90 -0.44
C LEU A 11 14.04 -7.62 -1.40
N GLU A 12 15.31 -7.22 -1.47
CA GLU A 12 16.34 -7.89 -2.29
C GLU A 12 16.50 -9.37 -1.93
N TYR A 13 16.46 -9.68 -0.63
CA TYR A 13 16.51 -11.06 -0.15
C TYR A 13 15.23 -11.84 -0.47
N THR A 14 14.06 -11.21 -0.39
CA THR A 14 12.75 -11.88 -0.43
C THR A 14 12.23 -12.08 -1.85
N ILE A 15 12.43 -11.10 -2.74
CA ILE A 15 11.96 -11.17 -4.13
C ILE A 15 12.80 -12.19 -4.90
N LYS A 16 12.12 -13.12 -5.57
CA LYS A 16 12.74 -14.20 -6.34
C LYS A 16 12.34 -14.15 -7.81
N ASP A 17 13.09 -14.87 -8.63
CA ASP A 17 12.81 -15.03 -10.07
C ASP A 17 11.36 -15.41 -10.32
N GLY A 18 10.73 -14.68 -11.24
CA GLY A 18 9.37 -14.93 -11.68
C GLY A 18 8.29 -14.42 -10.76
N ASN A 19 8.62 -13.82 -9.60
CA ASN A 19 7.61 -13.28 -8.70
C ASN A 19 6.77 -12.16 -9.35
N THR A 20 5.50 -12.09 -8.93
CA THR A 20 4.61 -10.95 -9.17
C THR A 20 4.51 -10.14 -7.88
N VAL A 21 4.98 -8.89 -7.95
CA VAL A 21 5.10 -7.98 -6.79
C VAL A 21 4.11 -6.83 -6.94
N GLY A 22 3.19 -6.74 -5.99
CA GLY A 22 2.27 -5.61 -5.86
C GLY A 22 2.90 -4.47 -5.05
N VAL A 23 2.79 -3.25 -5.54
CA VAL A 23 3.41 -2.07 -4.93
C VAL A 23 2.35 -1.02 -4.62
N SER A 24 2.26 -0.58 -3.37
CA SER A 24 1.40 0.55 -3.01
C SER A 24 2.13 1.88 -3.24
N MET A 25 1.60 2.96 -2.70
CA MET A 25 2.13 4.32 -2.86
C MET A 25 2.73 4.86 -1.56
N GLY A 26 3.46 5.97 -1.66
CA GLY A 26 3.82 6.80 -0.52
C GLY A 26 5.32 7.00 -0.30
N SER A 27 5.65 7.97 0.57
CA SER A 27 7.03 8.38 0.83
C SER A 27 7.88 7.29 1.49
N THR A 28 7.28 6.45 2.33
CA THR A 28 7.98 5.32 2.94
C THR A 28 8.47 4.34 1.88
N LEU A 29 7.61 3.99 0.90
CA LEU A 29 8.02 3.08 -0.18
C LEU A 29 8.99 3.74 -1.15
N TYR A 30 8.84 5.03 -1.42
CA TYR A 30 9.83 5.77 -2.21
C TYR A 30 11.21 5.69 -1.57
N GLU A 31 11.31 5.93 -0.25
CA GLU A 31 12.55 5.82 0.50
C GLU A 31 13.14 4.41 0.44
N VAL A 32 12.32 3.38 0.59
CA VAL A 32 12.75 1.97 0.46
C VAL A 32 13.35 1.71 -0.92
N ILE A 33 12.61 2.09 -1.96
CA ILE A 33 13.00 1.80 -3.36
C ILE A 33 14.27 2.54 -3.75
N SER A 34 14.50 3.76 -3.21
CA SER A 34 15.74 4.52 -3.44
C SER A 34 16.99 3.83 -2.86
N HIS A 35 16.82 2.87 -1.95
CA HIS A 35 17.91 2.09 -1.35
C HIS A 35 18.06 0.67 -1.94
N VAL A 36 17.21 0.26 -2.88
CA VAL A 36 17.36 -1.02 -3.58
C VAL A 36 18.50 -0.90 -4.60
N MET A 37 19.59 -1.66 -4.41
CA MET A 37 20.83 -1.48 -5.18
C MET A 37 21.28 -2.73 -5.96
N HIS A 38 21.09 -3.91 -5.40
CA HIS A 38 21.72 -5.14 -5.88
C HIS A 38 20.77 -6.34 -5.93
N PRO A 39 19.62 -6.26 -6.62
CA PRO A 39 18.74 -7.40 -6.71
C PRO A 39 19.33 -8.51 -7.58
N GLU A 40 19.30 -9.74 -7.09
CA GLU A 40 19.72 -10.92 -7.84
C GLU A 40 18.60 -11.47 -8.73
N ALA A 41 17.36 -11.32 -8.28
CA ALA A 41 16.19 -11.84 -8.96
C ALA A 41 15.96 -11.19 -10.34
N LYS A 42 15.55 -12.00 -11.31
CA LYS A 42 15.23 -11.59 -12.69
C LYS A 42 13.79 -11.99 -13.05
N ARG A 43 13.28 -11.49 -14.16
CA ARG A 43 11.92 -11.84 -14.66
C ARG A 43 10.81 -11.55 -13.65
N VAL A 44 11.02 -10.59 -12.74
CA VAL A 44 10.02 -10.13 -11.77
C VAL A 44 8.99 -9.24 -12.48
N THR A 45 7.72 -9.39 -12.14
CA THR A 45 6.65 -8.53 -12.65
C THR A 45 6.16 -7.62 -11.53
N PHE A 46 6.20 -6.32 -11.77
CA PHE A 46 5.74 -5.30 -10.83
C PHE A 46 4.42 -4.70 -11.28
N VAL A 47 3.47 -4.60 -10.36
CA VAL A 47 2.14 -4.02 -10.61
C VAL A 47 1.75 -3.10 -9.47
N PRO A 48 1.24 -1.87 -9.75
CA PRO A 48 0.67 -1.03 -8.72
C PRO A 48 -0.63 -1.64 -8.20
N ILE A 49 -0.83 -1.61 -6.88
CA ILE A 49 -2.05 -2.14 -6.24
C ILE A 49 -3.06 -1.06 -5.88
N VAL A 50 -2.79 0.19 -6.24
CA VAL A 50 -3.69 1.35 -6.13
C VAL A 50 -3.48 2.28 -7.32
N GLY A 51 -4.53 2.91 -7.78
CA GLY A 51 -4.49 3.85 -8.89
C GLY A 51 -3.70 5.13 -8.62
N GLY A 52 -3.63 6.02 -9.59
CA GLY A 52 -2.86 7.27 -9.51
C GLY A 52 -3.53 8.34 -8.65
N VAL A 53 -2.74 9.14 -7.93
CA VAL A 53 -3.17 10.25 -7.06
C VAL A 53 -2.76 11.60 -7.64
N GLY A 54 -3.75 12.41 -8.04
CA GLY A 54 -3.52 13.58 -8.87
C GLY A 54 -2.77 14.76 -8.24
N ARG A 55 -2.60 14.82 -6.91
CA ARG A 55 -2.01 15.98 -6.20
C ARG A 55 -0.75 15.66 -5.39
N VAL A 56 -0.23 14.47 -5.52
CA VAL A 56 1.02 14.04 -4.86
C VAL A 56 2.16 14.11 -5.85
N ARG A 57 3.39 14.29 -5.37
CA ARG A 57 4.59 14.21 -6.21
C ARG A 57 4.61 12.88 -6.96
N MET A 58 4.88 12.94 -8.26
CA MET A 58 4.74 11.78 -9.16
C MET A 58 5.57 10.57 -8.74
N GLU A 59 6.75 10.81 -8.17
CA GLU A 59 7.64 9.76 -7.69
C GLU A 59 7.06 8.93 -6.52
N LEU A 60 6.02 9.43 -5.83
CA LEU A 60 5.34 8.72 -4.74
C LEU A 60 4.16 7.87 -5.22
N HIS A 61 3.80 7.94 -6.49
CA HIS A 61 2.69 7.19 -7.06
C HIS A 61 3.03 5.70 -7.18
N ALA A 62 2.06 4.84 -6.94
CA ALA A 62 2.23 3.39 -7.07
C ALA A 62 2.76 2.97 -8.45
N ASN A 63 2.28 3.61 -9.52
CA ASN A 63 2.79 3.37 -10.88
C ASN A 63 4.28 3.70 -11.00
N SER A 64 4.70 4.88 -10.52
CA SER A 64 6.11 5.31 -10.58
C SER A 64 7.03 4.41 -9.74
N LEU A 65 6.56 3.99 -8.57
CA LEU A 65 7.30 3.10 -7.67
C LEU A 65 7.45 1.70 -8.27
N ALA A 66 6.37 1.14 -8.82
CA ALA A 66 6.40 -0.15 -9.50
C ALA A 66 7.28 -0.12 -10.76
N GLU A 67 7.23 0.96 -11.53
CA GLU A 67 8.09 1.17 -12.71
C GLU A 67 9.57 1.27 -12.30
N SER A 68 9.88 2.02 -11.23
CA SER A 68 11.25 2.15 -10.72
C SER A 68 11.82 0.78 -10.30
N LEU A 69 11.05 -0.01 -9.55
CA LEU A 69 11.45 -1.37 -9.21
C LEU A 69 11.65 -2.24 -10.45
N SER A 70 10.76 -2.14 -11.45
CA SER A 70 10.92 -2.94 -12.67
C SER A 70 12.23 -2.62 -13.41
N ARG A 71 12.66 -1.36 -13.42
CA ARG A 71 13.95 -0.95 -13.99
C ARG A 71 15.13 -1.49 -13.18
N ILE A 72 15.06 -1.41 -11.84
CA ILE A 72 16.14 -1.89 -10.97
C ILE A 72 16.32 -3.41 -11.09
N TYR A 73 15.22 -4.17 -11.21
CA TYR A 73 15.23 -5.63 -11.32
C TYR A 73 15.36 -6.14 -12.77
N ASP A 74 15.47 -5.26 -13.76
CA ASP A 74 15.38 -5.62 -15.18
C ASP A 74 14.16 -6.52 -15.46
N GLY A 75 13.02 -6.13 -14.85
CA GLY A 75 11.77 -6.88 -14.83
C GLY A 75 10.68 -6.26 -15.70
N LYS A 76 9.45 -6.71 -15.52
CA LYS A 76 8.27 -6.20 -16.23
C LYS A 76 7.49 -5.24 -15.36
N PHE A 77 6.95 -4.20 -15.96
CA PHE A 77 5.99 -3.30 -15.35
C PHE A 77 4.63 -3.42 -16.04
N VAL A 78 3.56 -3.59 -15.27
CA VAL A 78 2.18 -3.58 -15.78
C VAL A 78 1.43 -2.44 -15.10
N PRO A 79 1.18 -1.32 -15.82
CA PRO A 79 0.59 -0.12 -15.22
C PRO A 79 -0.90 -0.29 -14.90
N LEU A 80 -1.36 0.44 -13.88
CA LEU A 80 -2.78 0.64 -13.57
C LEU A 80 -3.17 2.08 -13.90
N HIS A 81 -3.66 2.32 -15.10
CA HIS A 81 -4.06 3.64 -15.60
C HIS A 81 -5.48 4.02 -15.14
N ALA A 82 -5.65 4.22 -13.86
CA ALA A 82 -6.91 4.63 -13.27
C ALA A 82 -6.66 5.63 -12.12
N PRO A 83 -7.64 6.50 -11.78
CA PRO A 83 -7.56 7.29 -10.57
C PRO A 83 -7.56 6.38 -9.33
N ALA A 84 -6.88 6.79 -8.26
CA ALA A 84 -6.85 5.99 -7.03
C ALA A 84 -8.22 5.90 -6.35
N ARG A 85 -9.03 6.96 -6.40
CA ARG A 85 -10.38 7.01 -5.79
C ARG A 85 -11.37 7.62 -6.76
N VAL A 86 -12.60 7.13 -6.73
CA VAL A 86 -13.74 7.65 -7.49
C VAL A 86 -14.86 8.08 -6.55
N SER A 87 -15.84 8.83 -7.10
CA SER A 87 -16.88 9.47 -6.31
C SER A 87 -18.00 8.51 -5.84
N SER A 88 -18.08 7.30 -6.40
CA SER A 88 -19.11 6.35 -6.01
C SER A 88 -18.72 4.90 -6.28
N ARG A 89 -19.38 3.99 -5.57
CA ARG A 89 -19.24 2.55 -5.74
C ARG A 89 -19.59 2.08 -7.16
N ASN A 90 -20.62 2.64 -7.76
CA ASN A 90 -21.02 2.28 -9.13
C ASN A 90 -19.92 2.60 -10.15
N ILE A 91 -19.32 3.79 -10.06
CA ILE A 91 -18.21 4.17 -10.94
C ILE A 91 -17.01 3.23 -10.71
N ARG A 92 -16.73 2.88 -9.46
CA ARG A 92 -15.68 1.91 -9.12
C ARG A 92 -15.94 0.56 -9.79
N GLU A 93 -17.14 0.02 -9.65
CA GLU A 93 -17.52 -1.29 -10.20
C GLU A 93 -17.44 -1.32 -11.74
N GLU A 94 -17.84 -0.23 -12.40
CA GLU A 94 -17.73 -0.11 -13.88
C GLU A 94 -16.26 -0.02 -14.32
N LEU A 95 -15.45 0.84 -13.69
CA LEU A 95 -14.03 0.96 -14.04
C LEU A 95 -13.26 -0.36 -13.85
N LEU A 96 -13.59 -1.14 -12.82
CA LEU A 96 -12.93 -2.43 -12.59
C LEU A 96 -13.25 -3.50 -13.66
N LYS A 97 -14.25 -3.27 -14.50
CA LYS A 97 -14.60 -4.14 -15.65
C LYS A 97 -13.92 -3.70 -16.95
N GLU A 98 -13.33 -2.50 -17.00
CA GLU A 98 -12.70 -1.98 -18.21
C GLU A 98 -11.56 -2.85 -18.69
N GLU A 99 -11.60 -3.25 -19.98
CA GLU A 99 -10.63 -4.18 -20.57
C GLU A 99 -9.18 -3.69 -20.45
N THR A 100 -8.98 -2.38 -20.50
CA THR A 100 -7.66 -1.75 -20.39
C THR A 100 -7.05 -1.87 -18.99
N LEU A 101 -7.87 -2.04 -17.96
CA LEU A 101 -7.43 -2.19 -16.56
C LEU A 101 -7.27 -3.67 -16.16
N LEU A 102 -7.95 -4.59 -16.87
CA LEU A 102 -7.96 -6.01 -16.53
C LEU A 102 -6.57 -6.66 -16.40
N PRO A 103 -5.56 -6.32 -17.24
CA PRO A 103 -4.23 -6.91 -17.07
C PRO A 103 -3.63 -6.64 -15.68
N ALA A 104 -3.68 -5.39 -15.20
CA ALA A 104 -3.21 -5.04 -13.86
C ALA A 104 -4.09 -5.65 -12.77
N ILE A 105 -5.41 -5.52 -12.88
CA ILE A 105 -6.37 -6.06 -11.90
C ILE A 105 -6.22 -7.59 -11.73
N ARG A 106 -6.02 -8.35 -12.82
CA ARG A 106 -5.79 -9.80 -12.74
C ARG A 106 -4.49 -10.15 -12.03
N LEU A 107 -3.42 -9.38 -12.25
CA LEU A 107 -2.15 -9.59 -11.55
C LEU A 107 -2.29 -9.34 -10.04
N THR A 108 -3.05 -8.31 -9.63
CA THR A 108 -3.26 -8.04 -8.19
C THR A 108 -4.02 -9.14 -7.47
N GLN A 109 -4.68 -10.05 -8.20
CA GLN A 109 -5.35 -11.22 -7.62
C GLN A 109 -4.42 -12.43 -7.40
N LYS A 110 -3.18 -12.37 -7.91
CA LYS A 110 -2.22 -13.49 -7.90
C LYS A 110 -0.81 -13.03 -7.53
N LEU A 111 -0.74 -12.13 -6.55
CA LEU A 111 0.55 -11.63 -6.07
C LEU A 111 1.28 -12.71 -5.27
N ASP A 112 2.58 -12.83 -5.49
CA ASP A 112 3.49 -13.57 -4.61
C ASP A 112 3.89 -12.69 -3.42
N ILE A 113 4.07 -11.39 -3.68
CA ILE A 113 4.51 -10.41 -2.69
C ILE A 113 3.66 -9.13 -2.85
N ALA A 114 3.23 -8.56 -1.73
CA ALA A 114 2.70 -7.20 -1.68
C ALA A 114 3.59 -6.34 -0.78
N VAL A 115 3.95 -5.14 -1.24
CA VAL A 115 4.73 -4.16 -0.47
C VAL A 115 3.85 -2.95 -0.22
N VAL A 116 3.50 -2.72 1.04
CA VAL A 116 2.53 -1.71 1.44
C VAL A 116 3.08 -0.78 2.52
N GLY A 117 2.85 0.51 2.35
CA GLY A 117 3.01 1.48 3.43
C GLY A 117 1.76 1.48 4.31
N ILE A 118 1.93 1.67 5.62
CA ILE A 118 0.83 1.80 6.56
C ILE A 118 0.68 3.28 6.92
N GLY A 119 -0.52 3.82 6.68
CA GLY A 119 -0.86 5.20 6.97
C GLY A 119 -1.82 5.34 8.14
N TYR A 120 -1.81 6.52 8.75
CA TYR A 120 -2.82 6.93 9.74
C TYR A 120 -3.45 8.23 9.26
N PRO A 121 -4.78 8.28 9.05
CA PRO A 121 -5.45 9.49 8.58
C PRO A 121 -5.45 10.56 9.68
N ASN A 122 -4.77 11.65 9.41
CA ASN A 122 -4.76 12.89 10.21
C ASN A 122 -4.54 14.08 9.25
N GLU A 123 -4.70 15.30 9.74
CA GLU A 123 -4.59 16.52 8.94
C GLU A 123 -3.27 16.67 8.18
N LYS A 124 -2.17 16.10 8.71
CA LYS A 124 -0.82 16.15 8.10
C LYS A 124 -0.45 14.86 7.36
N SER A 125 -1.38 13.92 7.23
CA SER A 125 -1.11 12.61 6.64
C SER A 125 -0.89 12.69 5.12
N ALA A 126 -0.18 11.71 4.59
CA ALA A 126 0.01 11.56 3.15
C ALA A 126 -1.32 11.45 2.41
N ILE A 127 -2.35 10.89 3.03
CA ILE A 127 -3.68 10.75 2.42
C ILE A 127 -4.36 12.12 2.23
N MET A 128 -4.17 13.08 3.14
CA MET A 128 -4.63 14.47 2.96
C MET A 128 -3.92 15.16 1.79
N ALA A 129 -2.63 14.91 1.63
CA ALA A 129 -1.85 15.46 0.53
C ALA A 129 -2.34 14.98 -0.85
N THR A 130 -3.08 13.87 -0.94
CA THR A 130 -3.67 13.37 -2.19
C THR A 130 -4.73 14.30 -2.76
N GLY A 131 -5.40 15.10 -1.91
CA GLY A 131 -6.52 15.96 -2.27
C GLY A 131 -7.83 15.23 -2.57
N TYR A 132 -7.89 13.91 -2.30
CA TYR A 132 -9.12 13.12 -2.43
C TYR A 132 -10.03 13.22 -1.21
N PHE A 133 -9.49 13.65 -0.07
CA PHE A 133 -10.23 13.80 1.18
C PHE A 133 -10.21 15.25 1.65
N LYS A 134 -11.34 15.73 2.11
CA LYS A 134 -11.49 17.02 2.77
C LYS A 134 -11.30 16.85 4.27
N GLU A 135 -11.01 17.94 4.98
CA GLU A 135 -10.85 17.92 6.44
C GLU A 135 -12.04 17.28 7.17
N ASN A 136 -13.27 17.67 6.79
CA ASN A 136 -14.48 17.11 7.39
C ASN A 136 -14.67 15.60 7.13
N GLU A 137 -14.16 15.06 6.04
CA GLU A 137 -14.15 13.61 5.77
C GLU A 137 -13.16 12.90 6.70
N ILE A 138 -11.97 13.49 6.93
CA ILE A 138 -10.98 12.97 7.87
C ILE A 138 -11.51 13.02 9.30
N ASP A 139 -12.13 14.11 9.72
CA ASP A 139 -12.78 14.23 11.04
C ASP A 139 -13.86 13.15 11.23
N SER A 140 -14.66 12.90 10.19
CA SER A 140 -15.63 11.82 10.20
C SER A 140 -15.00 10.45 10.40
N LEU A 141 -13.88 10.15 9.71
CA LEU A 141 -13.14 8.90 9.87
C LEU A 141 -12.58 8.77 11.30
N ILE A 142 -12.00 9.84 11.85
CA ILE A 142 -11.48 9.88 13.23
C ILE A 142 -12.60 9.64 14.24
N ASN A 143 -13.76 10.28 14.07
CA ASN A 143 -14.93 10.10 14.94
C ASN A 143 -15.46 8.65 14.89
N ARG A 144 -15.35 7.98 13.75
CA ARG A 144 -15.66 6.55 13.58
C ARG A 144 -14.52 5.62 14.02
N LYS A 145 -13.49 6.17 14.72
CA LYS A 145 -12.38 5.43 15.34
C LYS A 145 -11.50 4.69 14.35
N VAL A 146 -11.28 5.26 13.17
CA VAL A 146 -10.30 4.71 12.22
C VAL A 146 -8.96 4.49 12.92
N ALA A 147 -8.35 3.34 12.68
CA ALA A 147 -7.02 3.03 13.22
C ALA A 147 -5.93 3.30 12.19
N GLY A 148 -6.19 3.00 10.92
CA GLY A 148 -5.21 3.18 9.87
C GLY A 148 -5.80 3.04 8.48
N GLU A 149 -4.92 3.14 7.49
CA GLU A 149 -5.22 2.88 6.09
C GLU A 149 -4.10 2.10 5.39
N LEU A 150 -4.50 1.31 4.42
CA LEU A 150 -3.64 0.63 3.44
C LEU A 150 -4.19 0.90 2.06
N CYS A 151 -3.37 1.37 1.13
CA CYS A 151 -3.81 1.66 -0.24
C CYS A 151 -5.05 2.56 -0.30
N MET A 152 -5.14 3.58 0.58
CA MET A 152 -6.28 4.50 0.72
C MET A 152 -7.59 3.83 1.19
N GLN A 153 -7.55 2.62 1.73
CA GLN A 153 -8.68 1.91 2.31
C GLN A 153 -8.54 1.84 3.82
N PHE A 154 -9.60 2.23 4.53
CA PHE A 154 -9.60 2.42 5.98
C PHE A 154 -10.03 1.17 6.74
N TYR A 155 -9.52 1.05 7.95
CA TYR A 155 -9.87 0.00 8.89
C TYR A 155 -9.78 0.48 10.35
N ASP A 156 -10.50 -0.19 11.24
CA ASP A 156 -10.43 0.04 12.68
C ASP A 156 -9.28 -0.74 13.34
N ILE A 157 -9.17 -0.64 14.67
CA ILE A 157 -8.13 -1.33 15.45
C ILE A 157 -8.20 -2.86 15.37
N LYS A 158 -9.35 -3.42 15.02
CA LYS A 158 -9.55 -4.86 14.82
C LYS A 158 -9.26 -5.29 13.38
N GLY A 159 -8.99 -4.32 12.50
CA GLY A 159 -8.84 -4.54 11.07
C GLY A 159 -10.17 -4.67 10.33
N ASP A 160 -11.28 -4.20 10.92
CA ASP A 160 -12.58 -4.20 10.26
C ASP A 160 -12.70 -3.00 9.31
N THR A 161 -13.05 -3.26 8.05
CA THR A 161 -13.28 -2.25 7.01
C THR A 161 -14.74 -1.85 6.88
N SER A 162 -15.67 -2.62 7.45
CA SER A 162 -17.12 -2.42 7.27
C SER A 162 -17.62 -1.04 7.69
N PRO A 163 -17.07 -0.38 8.73
CA PRO A 163 -17.48 0.99 9.08
C PRO A 163 -17.11 2.04 8.02
N TYR A 164 -16.27 1.70 7.03
CA TYR A 164 -15.68 2.63 6.05
C TYR A 164 -15.97 2.23 4.60
N GLU A 165 -16.94 1.33 4.36
CA GLU A 165 -17.24 0.83 3.00
C GLU A 165 -17.57 1.95 2.01
N ASP A 166 -18.32 2.97 2.46
CA ASP A 166 -18.69 4.10 1.61
C ASP A 166 -17.50 5.04 1.29
N ASP A 167 -16.45 4.99 2.11
CA ASP A 167 -15.23 5.76 1.90
C ASP A 167 -14.21 5.00 1.03
N ASN A 168 -14.31 3.68 0.98
CA ASN A 168 -13.37 2.79 0.30
C ASN A 168 -13.65 2.66 -1.22
N ASN A 169 -13.99 3.77 -1.88
CA ASN A 169 -14.21 3.81 -3.34
C ASN A 169 -12.89 3.87 -4.13
N VAL A 170 -11.99 2.94 -3.84
CA VAL A 170 -10.63 2.90 -4.39
C VAL A 170 -10.57 2.01 -5.63
N ILE A 171 -9.86 2.46 -6.66
CA ILE A 171 -9.52 1.66 -7.83
C ILE A 171 -8.16 0.99 -7.57
N GLY A 172 -8.16 -0.31 -7.54
CA GLY A 172 -7.00 -1.12 -7.24
C GLY A 172 -7.38 -2.42 -6.54
N MET A 173 -6.44 -2.97 -5.79
CA MET A 173 -6.64 -4.17 -4.99
C MET A 173 -7.48 -3.86 -3.74
N ASP A 174 -8.48 -4.66 -3.48
CA ASP A 174 -9.16 -4.63 -2.19
C ASP A 174 -8.20 -5.16 -1.11
N ILE A 175 -8.04 -4.40 0.00
CA ILE A 175 -7.06 -4.77 1.04
C ILE A 175 -7.38 -6.11 1.71
N SER A 176 -8.63 -6.57 1.69
CA SER A 176 -8.99 -7.91 2.18
C SER A 176 -8.24 -9.03 1.43
N LYS A 177 -7.85 -8.80 0.18
CA LYS A 177 -7.07 -9.73 -0.64
C LYS A 177 -5.62 -9.86 -0.18
N LEU A 178 -5.08 -8.89 0.54
CA LEU A 178 -3.74 -8.97 1.13
C LEU A 178 -3.59 -10.18 2.06
N ARG A 179 -4.69 -10.62 2.68
CA ARG A 179 -4.73 -11.82 3.54
C ARG A 179 -4.31 -13.10 2.83
N ALA A 180 -4.53 -13.17 1.52
CA ALA A 180 -4.21 -14.32 0.69
C ALA A 180 -2.83 -14.22 0.01
N VAL A 181 -2.15 -13.09 0.12
CA VAL A 181 -0.82 -12.89 -0.47
C VAL A 181 0.21 -13.65 0.37
N PRO A 182 1.00 -14.56 -0.23
CA PRO A 182 1.99 -15.36 0.51
C PRO A 182 2.95 -14.52 1.34
N ARG A 183 3.37 -13.36 0.83
CA ARG A 183 4.22 -12.41 1.54
C ARG A 183 3.64 -10.98 1.42
N SER A 184 2.85 -10.58 2.41
CA SER A 184 2.35 -9.21 2.53
C SER A 184 3.21 -8.43 3.53
N ILE A 185 4.02 -7.50 3.01
CA ILE A 185 5.04 -6.76 3.75
C ILE A 185 4.52 -5.36 4.03
N GLY A 186 4.21 -5.07 5.30
CA GLY A 186 3.90 -3.74 5.79
C GLY A 186 5.16 -3.00 6.23
N ILE A 187 5.34 -1.77 5.77
CA ILE A 187 6.50 -0.93 6.13
C ILE A 187 5.97 0.37 6.75
N ALA A 188 6.26 0.59 8.01
CA ALA A 188 5.88 1.79 8.73
C ALA A 188 6.78 2.03 9.93
N GLY A 189 7.04 3.29 10.26
CA GLY A 189 7.77 3.70 11.45
C GLY A 189 7.17 4.96 12.05
N GLY A 190 7.44 5.19 13.32
CA GLY A 190 6.90 6.27 14.13
C GLY A 190 5.80 5.78 15.07
N ILE A 191 5.96 6.10 16.36
CA ILE A 191 5.05 5.64 17.43
C ILE A 191 3.60 6.08 17.22
N GLU A 192 3.39 7.18 16.51
CA GLU A 192 2.08 7.68 16.14
C GLU A 192 1.30 6.73 15.21
N LYS A 193 2.00 5.80 14.53
CA LYS A 193 1.41 4.78 13.66
C LYS A 193 1.09 3.48 14.37
N LEU A 194 1.40 3.35 15.67
CA LEU A 194 1.23 2.11 16.42
C LEU A 194 -0.18 1.52 16.27
N ARG A 195 -1.22 2.35 16.39
CA ARG A 195 -2.62 1.91 16.23
C ARG A 195 -2.90 1.41 14.81
N ALA A 196 -2.37 2.10 13.80
CA ALA A 196 -2.53 1.69 12.40
C ALA A 196 -1.84 0.35 12.14
N ILE A 197 -0.61 0.19 12.63
CA ILE A 197 0.15 -1.07 12.52
C ILE A 197 -0.62 -2.20 13.20
N ARG A 198 -1.14 -1.97 14.42
CA ARG A 198 -1.91 -2.97 15.16
C ARG A 198 -3.19 -3.38 14.42
N GLY A 199 -3.94 -2.42 13.87
CA GLY A 199 -5.10 -2.72 13.04
C GLY A 199 -4.77 -3.52 11.79
N ALA A 200 -3.64 -3.23 11.13
CA ALA A 200 -3.17 -3.98 9.96
C ALA A 200 -2.80 -5.44 10.33
N ILE A 201 -2.17 -5.65 11.50
CA ILE A 201 -1.85 -6.99 12.02
C ILE A 201 -3.15 -7.74 12.37
N ASN A 202 -4.05 -7.12 13.14
CA ASN A 202 -5.31 -7.73 13.58
C ASN A 202 -6.21 -8.10 12.39
N GLY A 203 -6.21 -7.26 11.34
CA GLY A 203 -6.91 -7.51 10.08
C GLY A 203 -6.25 -8.57 9.20
N HIS A 204 -5.08 -9.09 9.59
CA HIS A 204 -4.26 -10.01 8.79
C HIS A 204 -3.91 -9.46 7.39
N TYR A 205 -3.83 -8.13 7.24
CA TYR A 205 -3.46 -7.51 5.97
C TYR A 205 -1.97 -7.61 5.68
N ILE A 206 -1.17 -7.77 6.71
CA ILE A 206 0.28 -8.00 6.62
C ILE A 206 0.66 -9.27 7.40
N ASN A 207 1.63 -10.01 6.88
CA ASN A 207 2.24 -11.15 7.57
C ASN A 207 3.74 -10.95 7.82
N THR A 208 4.25 -9.82 7.39
CA THR A 208 5.61 -9.36 7.66
C THR A 208 5.53 -7.86 7.94
N LEU A 209 6.15 -7.42 9.03
CA LEU A 209 6.26 -6.01 9.39
C LEU A 209 7.73 -5.60 9.43
N ILE A 210 8.05 -4.48 8.78
CA ILE A 210 9.34 -3.80 8.93
C ILE A 210 9.05 -2.46 9.58
N THR A 211 9.59 -2.26 10.78
CA THR A 211 9.30 -1.08 11.61
C THR A 211 10.54 -0.66 12.43
N ASP A 212 10.47 0.49 13.08
CA ASP A 212 11.50 0.93 14.01
C ASP A 212 11.38 0.23 15.37
N ILE A 213 12.46 0.34 16.16
CA ILE A 213 12.57 -0.34 17.44
C ILE A 213 11.50 0.10 18.44
N GLN A 214 11.11 1.38 18.44
CA GLN A 214 10.12 1.91 19.38
C GLN A 214 8.73 1.30 19.10
N CYS A 215 8.35 1.24 17.82
CA CYS A 215 7.12 0.57 17.42
C CYS A 215 7.16 -0.93 17.73
N ALA A 216 8.29 -1.61 17.46
CA ALA A 216 8.43 -3.03 17.73
C ALA A 216 8.28 -3.34 19.24
N GLU A 217 8.98 -2.60 20.10
CA GLU A 217 8.88 -2.74 21.56
C GLU A 217 7.45 -2.49 22.06
N ALA A 218 6.78 -1.44 21.57
CA ALA A 218 5.40 -1.12 21.96
C ALA A 218 4.40 -2.19 21.51
N LEU A 219 4.62 -2.85 20.36
CA LEU A 219 3.76 -3.92 19.85
C LEU A 219 3.84 -5.20 20.69
N ILE A 220 5.00 -5.50 21.28
CA ILE A 220 5.22 -6.72 22.09
C ILE A 220 4.96 -6.49 23.58
N SER A 221 4.90 -5.25 24.05
CA SER A 221 4.71 -4.91 25.49
C SER A 221 3.25 -4.90 25.93
N GLU A 222 2.32 -5.01 25.01
CA GLU A 222 0.86 -5.07 25.23
C GLU A 222 0.31 -6.46 24.86
#